data_dc3b110431631a8ab2fd6b8d32613741
#
_entry.id   dc3b110431631a8ab2fd6b8d32613741
#
_cell.length_a   1.000
_cell.length_b   1.000
_cell.length_c   1.000
_cell.angle_alpha   90.00
_cell.angle_beta   90.00
_cell.angle_gamma   90.00
#
_symmetry.space_group_name_H-M   'P 1'
#
loop_
_entity.id
_entity.type
_entity.pdbx_description
1 polymer ?
#
loop_
_entity_poly.entity_id
_entity_poly.type
_entity_poly.pdbx_seq_one_letter_code
_entity_poly.pdbx_strand_id
1 'polypeptide(L)'
;MSQNKKKRTSIYPTASKKKVSRAAEKIRNSLTNGSPIPLDEEQIVENWRASHVHILNSWQATLRNRIGGKDIVFAQRLKRRNTIYDKLKRQPKMVFTRMHDIAGCRLIFKNEEDLHSYRNE
;
A
#
# COMPACT_ATOMS: atom_id res chain seq x y z
N MET A 1 -11.12 -6.32 29.22
CA MET A 1 -10.94 -6.21 28.56
C MET A 1 -10.24 -5.94 27.96
N SER A 2 -9.89 -5.89 27.74
CA SER A 2 -9.19 -5.50 27.14
C SER A 2 -9.14 -5.15 26.17
N GLN A 3 -9.47 -4.90 25.73
CA GLN A 3 -9.46 -4.50 24.87
C GLN A 3 -8.74 -3.77 24.46
N ASN A 4 -8.36 -3.34 24.80
CA ASN A 4 -7.68 -2.54 24.44
C ASN A 4 -6.88 -2.59 23.56
N LYS A 5 -6.68 -3.24 23.27
CA LYS A 5 -5.97 -3.46 22.37
C LYS A 5 -6.27 -2.82 21.32
N LYS A 6 -7.03 -2.51 21.19
CA LYS A 6 -7.38 -1.89 20.32
C LYS A 6 -6.75 -0.82 19.99
N LYS A 7 -6.14 -0.41 20.57
CA LYS A 7 -5.45 0.60 20.28
C LYS A 7 -4.72 0.47 19.09
N ARG A 8 -4.70 -0.59 18.48
CA ARG A 8 -4.04 -0.76 17.33
C ARG A 8 -4.53 0.08 16.30
N THR A 9 -3.72 0.78 15.56
CA THR A 9 -4.10 1.64 14.48
C THR A 9 -3.93 0.97 13.14
N SER A 10 -3.47 -0.26 13.12
CA SER A 10 -3.29 -1.00 11.87
C SER A 10 -4.61 -1.35 11.23
N ILE A 11 -4.66 -1.24 9.91
CA ILE A 11 -5.84 -1.58 9.13
C ILE A 11 -5.55 -2.86 8.37
N TYR A 12 -6.42 -3.83 8.49
CA TYR A 12 -6.29 -5.10 7.81
C TYR A 12 -7.36 -5.25 6.75
N PRO A 13 -7.10 -5.99 5.69
CA PRO A 13 -8.13 -6.21 4.68
C PRO A 13 -9.32 -6.93 5.29
N THR A 14 -10.52 -6.43 5.01
CA THR A 14 -11.74 -7.04 5.50
C THR A 14 -12.40 -7.91 4.46
N ALA A 15 -11.89 -7.90 3.24
CA ALA A 15 -12.45 -8.66 2.14
C ALA A 15 -11.38 -9.54 1.50
N SER A 16 -11.80 -10.65 0.91
CA SER A 16 -10.88 -11.53 0.19
C SER A 16 -10.34 -10.84 -1.04
N LYS A 17 -9.21 -11.34 -1.55
CA LYS A 17 -8.65 -10.80 -2.79
C LYS A 17 -9.65 -10.86 -3.93
N LYS A 18 -10.43 -11.92 -4.00
CA LYS A 18 -11.42 -12.07 -5.05
C LYS A 18 -12.49 -10.99 -4.95
N LYS A 19 -12.96 -10.71 -3.75
CA LYS A 19 -13.95 -9.67 -3.55
C LYS A 19 -13.38 -8.30 -3.87
N VAL A 20 -12.13 -8.04 -3.47
CA VAL A 20 -11.46 -6.78 -3.77
C VAL A 20 -11.30 -6.61 -5.28
N SER A 21 -10.89 -7.67 -5.98
CA SER A 21 -10.75 -7.60 -7.43
C SER A 21 -12.07 -7.30 -8.12
N ARG A 22 -13.16 -7.90 -7.65
CA ARG A 22 -14.48 -7.62 -8.21
C ARG A 22 -14.89 -6.17 -7.99
N ALA A 23 -14.63 -5.66 -6.79
CA ALA A 23 -14.94 -4.27 -6.50
C ALA A 23 -14.17 -3.33 -7.41
N ALA A 24 -12.89 -3.62 -7.63
CA ALA A 24 -12.06 -2.80 -8.51
C ALA A 24 -12.57 -2.84 -9.95
N GLU A 25 -13.06 -4.00 -10.42
CA GLU A 25 -13.61 -4.09 -11.77
C GLU A 25 -14.88 -3.27 -11.92
N LYS A 26 -15.71 -3.26 -10.90
CA LYS A 26 -16.91 -2.41 -10.93
C LYS A 26 -16.55 -0.94 -10.99
N ILE A 27 -15.51 -0.55 -10.24
CA ILE A 27 -15.02 0.82 -10.27
C ILE A 27 -14.48 1.15 -11.66
N ARG A 28 -13.70 0.24 -12.24
CA ARG A 28 -13.18 0.44 -13.60
C ARG A 28 -14.31 0.66 -14.59
N ASN A 29 -15.36 -0.14 -14.51
CA ASN A 29 -16.49 -0.01 -15.40
C ASN A 29 -17.17 1.34 -15.23
N SER A 30 -17.33 1.79 -14.00
CA SER A 30 -17.91 3.11 -13.73
C SER A 30 -17.05 4.22 -14.32
N LEU A 31 -15.74 4.13 -14.16
CA LEU A 31 -14.81 5.12 -14.69
C LEU A 31 -14.87 5.16 -16.21
N THR A 32 -14.94 4.00 -16.84
CA THR A 32 -15.00 3.91 -18.30
C THR A 32 -16.31 4.46 -18.84
N ASN A 33 -17.40 4.18 -18.14
CA ASN A 33 -18.73 4.60 -18.58
C ASN A 33 -19.11 6.01 -18.14
N GLY A 34 -18.30 6.63 -17.29
CA GLY A 34 -18.65 7.93 -16.74
C GLY A 34 -19.75 7.88 -15.70
N SER A 35 -19.99 6.70 -15.13
CA SER A 35 -21.02 6.52 -14.11
C SER A 35 -20.47 6.83 -12.73
N PRO A 36 -21.34 7.14 -11.74
CA PRO A 36 -20.88 7.33 -10.37
C PRO A 36 -20.24 6.03 -9.84
N ILE A 37 -19.21 6.18 -9.04
CA ILE A 37 -18.53 5.02 -8.46
C ILE A 37 -19.37 4.52 -7.29
N PRO A 38 -19.69 3.21 -7.25
CA PRO A 38 -20.47 2.66 -6.15
C PRO A 38 -19.72 2.80 -4.83
N LEU A 39 -20.41 3.29 -3.82
CA LEU A 39 -19.78 3.57 -2.53
C LEU A 39 -19.24 2.31 -1.85
N ASP A 40 -19.98 1.22 -1.90
CA ASP A 40 -19.57 -0.03 -1.27
C ASP A 40 -18.26 -0.54 -1.87
N GLU A 41 -18.16 -0.51 -3.19
CA GLU A 41 -16.96 -0.96 -3.88
C GLU A 41 -15.79 -0.03 -3.60
N GLU A 42 -16.07 1.26 -3.52
CA GLU A 42 -15.02 2.22 -3.18
C GLU A 42 -14.44 1.94 -1.80
N GLN A 43 -15.30 1.61 -0.84
CA GLN A 43 -14.82 1.30 0.51
C GLN A 43 -13.99 0.03 0.56
N ILE A 44 -14.38 -0.96 -0.23
CA ILE A 44 -13.62 -2.21 -0.29
C ILE A 44 -12.21 -1.96 -0.83
N VAL A 45 -12.12 -1.19 -1.91
CA VAL A 45 -10.84 -0.86 -2.52
C VAL A 45 -10.00 0.02 -1.59
N GLU A 46 -10.66 0.97 -0.93
CA GLU A 46 -9.94 1.86 0.00
C GLU A 46 -9.40 1.09 1.20
N ASN A 47 -10.15 0.13 1.70
CA ASN A 47 -9.68 -0.71 2.80
C ASN A 47 -8.45 -1.50 2.38
N TRP A 48 -8.46 -2.06 1.18
CA TRP A 48 -7.31 -2.80 0.66
C TRP A 48 -6.09 -1.89 0.54
N ARG A 49 -6.30 -0.69 0.00
CA ARG A 49 -5.24 0.28 -0.15
C ARG A 49 -4.65 0.66 1.21
N ALA A 50 -5.51 0.99 2.16
CA ALA A 50 -5.08 1.43 3.48
C ALA A 50 -4.37 0.33 4.26
N SER A 51 -4.72 -0.93 4.01
CA SER A 51 -4.09 -2.04 4.72
C SER A 51 -2.61 -2.15 4.42
N HIS A 52 -2.15 -1.56 3.32
CA HIS A 52 -0.73 -1.57 2.98
C HIS A 52 0.11 -0.70 3.91
N VAL A 53 -0.52 0.21 4.64
CA VAL A 53 0.21 1.00 5.63
C VAL A 53 0.80 0.08 6.71
N HIS A 54 0.04 -0.93 7.12
CA HIS A 54 0.52 -1.89 8.10
C HIS A 54 1.77 -2.62 7.58
N ILE A 55 1.75 -3.00 6.32
CA ILE A 55 2.89 -3.68 5.70
C ILE A 55 4.11 -2.77 5.67
N LEU A 56 3.91 -1.50 5.29
CA LEU A 56 5.00 -0.54 5.26
C LEU A 56 5.61 -0.33 6.64
N ASN A 57 4.77 -0.22 7.66
CA ASN A 57 5.26 -0.01 9.02
C ASN A 57 6.08 -1.20 9.51
N SER A 58 5.64 -2.41 9.19
CA SER A 58 6.38 -3.61 9.56
C SER A 58 7.73 -3.66 8.88
N TRP A 59 7.77 -3.32 7.59
CA TRP A 59 9.01 -3.27 6.84
C TRP A 59 9.97 -2.26 7.43
N GLN A 60 9.46 -1.06 7.75
CA GLN A 60 10.29 -0.01 8.30
C GLN A 60 10.92 -0.42 9.63
N ALA A 61 10.13 -1.06 10.51
CA ALA A 61 10.64 -1.51 11.79
C ALA A 61 11.75 -2.55 11.61
N THR A 62 11.54 -3.49 10.70
CA THR A 62 12.53 -4.52 10.41
C THR A 62 13.83 -3.90 9.89
N LEU A 63 13.71 -2.96 8.97
CA LEU A 63 14.88 -2.32 8.38
C LEU A 63 15.65 -1.48 9.39
N ARG A 64 14.94 -0.79 10.27
CA ARG A 64 15.61 0.00 11.31
C ARG A 64 16.42 -0.87 12.25
N ASN A 65 15.87 -2.01 12.64
CA ASN A 65 16.58 -2.93 13.51
C ASN A 65 17.83 -3.47 12.83
N ARG A 66 17.73 -3.73 11.54
CA ARG A 66 18.82 -4.31 10.78
C ARG A 66 19.93 -3.31 10.52
N ILE A 67 19.57 -2.08 10.25
CA ILE A 67 20.53 -1.05 9.89
C ILE A 67 21.26 -0.48 11.10
N GLY A 68 20.59 -0.42 12.24
CA GLY A 68 21.20 0.08 13.46
C GLY A 68 21.42 1.58 13.41
N GLY A 69 22.63 2.02 13.73
CA GLY A 69 22.93 3.43 13.87
C GLY A 69 23.33 4.15 12.61
N LYS A 70 23.15 3.55 11.45
CA LYS A 70 23.49 4.20 10.20
C LYS A 70 22.60 5.40 9.94
N ASP A 71 23.15 6.41 9.29
CA ASP A 71 22.43 7.64 8.99
C ASP A 71 21.60 7.45 7.74
N ILE A 72 20.36 7.01 7.93
CA ILE A 72 19.50 6.64 6.82
C ILE A 72 18.12 7.27 7.02
N VAL A 73 17.55 7.76 5.93
CA VAL A 73 16.20 8.29 5.93
C VAL A 73 15.28 7.23 5.31
N PHE A 74 14.18 6.95 6.01
CA PHE A 74 13.15 6.06 5.48
C PHE A 74 12.05 6.90 4.86
N ALA A 75 11.74 6.63 3.61
CA ALA A 75 10.65 7.30 2.92
C ALA A 75 9.61 6.25 2.53
N GLN A 76 8.37 6.49 2.92
CA GLN A 76 7.26 5.61 2.59
C GLN A 76 6.30 6.31 1.67
N ARG A 77 5.67 5.54 0.81
CA ARG A 77 4.71 6.09 -0.12
C ARG A 77 3.54 5.13 -0.27
N LEU A 78 2.34 5.69 -0.16
CA LEU A 78 1.11 4.96 -0.45
C LEU A 78 0.49 5.62 -1.67
N LYS A 79 0.25 4.85 -2.73
CA LYS A 79 -0.30 5.38 -3.98
C LYS A 79 -1.67 5.98 -3.71
N ARG A 80 -1.90 7.19 -4.20
CA ARG A 80 -3.15 7.89 -3.99
C ARG A 80 -4.30 7.19 -4.72
N ARG A 81 -5.49 7.30 -4.15
CA ARG A 81 -6.67 6.67 -4.73
C ARG A 81 -6.89 7.10 -6.18
N ASN A 82 -6.76 8.40 -6.45
CA ASN A 82 -6.96 8.88 -7.82
C ASN A 82 -5.95 8.29 -8.80
N THR A 83 -4.72 8.12 -8.35
CA THR A 83 -3.68 7.52 -9.19
C THR A 83 -4.01 6.06 -9.49
N ILE A 84 -4.54 5.35 -8.50
CA ILE A 84 -4.95 3.96 -8.69
C ILE A 84 -6.08 3.90 -9.71
N TYR A 85 -7.08 4.77 -9.58
CA TYR A 85 -8.21 4.79 -10.49
C TYR A 85 -7.76 5.10 -11.92
N ASP A 86 -6.86 6.07 -12.08
CA ASP A 86 -6.32 6.38 -13.40
C ASP A 86 -5.65 5.17 -14.03
N LYS A 87 -4.88 4.44 -13.23
CA LYS A 87 -4.18 3.27 -13.73
C LYS A 87 -5.16 2.16 -14.14
N LEU A 88 -6.20 1.95 -13.34
CA LEU A 88 -7.23 0.97 -13.66
C LEU A 88 -7.92 1.31 -14.98
N LYS A 89 -8.18 2.60 -15.20
CA LYS A 89 -8.84 3.05 -16.42
C LYS A 89 -7.93 2.90 -17.63
N ARG A 90 -6.64 3.26 -17.48
CA ARG A 90 -5.70 3.22 -18.59
C ARG A 90 -5.26 1.81 -18.96
N GLN A 91 -5.28 0.90 -18.00
CA GLN A 91 -4.80 -0.45 -18.22
C GLN A 91 -5.91 -1.46 -17.94
N PRO A 92 -6.76 -1.71 -18.94
CA PRO A 92 -7.97 -2.54 -18.74
C PRO A 92 -7.69 -3.96 -18.26
N LYS A 93 -6.50 -4.47 -18.53
CA LYS A 93 -6.15 -5.84 -18.14
C LYS A 93 -5.46 -5.92 -16.78
N MET A 94 -5.20 -4.78 -16.17
CA MET A 94 -4.55 -4.74 -14.86
C MET A 94 -5.50 -5.27 -13.80
N VAL A 95 -5.02 -6.22 -12.99
CA VAL A 95 -5.77 -6.72 -11.85
C VAL A 95 -5.32 -5.93 -10.62
N PHE A 96 -6.27 -5.27 -9.97
CA PHE A 96 -5.95 -4.36 -8.86
C PHE A 96 -5.13 -5.05 -7.76
N THR A 97 -5.53 -6.25 -7.35
CA THR A 97 -4.83 -6.95 -6.26
C THR A 97 -3.43 -7.39 -6.64
N ARG A 98 -3.08 -7.32 -7.90
CA ARG A 98 -1.73 -7.62 -8.37
C ARG A 98 -0.91 -6.37 -8.62
N MET A 99 -1.46 -5.21 -8.30
CA MET A 99 -0.75 -3.96 -8.46
C MET A 99 0.30 -3.86 -7.36
N HIS A 100 1.57 -3.94 -7.74
CA HIS A 100 2.68 -4.00 -6.79
C HIS A 100 3.08 -2.65 -6.24
N ASP A 101 2.72 -1.57 -6.91
CA ASP A 101 3.18 -0.24 -6.53
C ASP A 101 2.16 0.55 -5.72
N ILE A 102 1.21 -0.15 -5.07
CA ILE A 102 0.27 0.52 -4.18
C ILE A 102 1.02 1.15 -3.01
N ALA A 103 2.03 0.44 -2.50
CA ALA A 103 2.83 0.93 -1.39
C ALA A 103 4.30 0.70 -1.69
N GLY A 104 5.14 1.61 -1.24
CA GLY A 104 6.57 1.49 -1.44
C GLY A 104 7.35 2.09 -0.29
N CYS A 105 8.58 1.63 -0.13
CA CYS A 105 9.49 2.13 0.88
C CYS A 105 10.84 2.37 0.21
N ARG A 106 11.47 3.48 0.54
CA ARG A 106 12.76 3.84 -0.01
C ARG A 106 13.72 4.14 1.11
N LEU A 107 14.95 3.66 0.98
CA LEU A 107 16.02 3.99 1.90
C LEU A 107 16.92 5.01 1.24
N ILE A 108 17.19 6.09 1.95
CA ILE A 108 18.08 7.14 1.46
C ILE A 108 19.26 7.19 2.39
N PHE A 109 20.42 6.80 1.88
CA PHE A 109 21.65 6.77 2.64
C PHE A 109 22.35 8.12 2.51
N LYS A 110 22.76 8.68 3.64
CA LYS A 110 23.39 10.00 3.62
C LYS A 110 24.88 9.93 3.29
N ASN A 111 25.47 8.74 3.39
CA ASN A 111 26.84 8.60 2.96
C ASN A 111 27.04 7.24 2.30
N GLU A 112 28.05 7.18 1.42
CA GLU A 112 28.31 6.01 0.63
C GLU A 112 28.77 4.82 1.44
N GLU A 113 29.47 5.08 2.51
CA GLU A 113 29.97 4.03 3.38
C GLU A 113 28.85 3.22 3.97
N ASP A 114 27.81 3.90 4.44
CA ASP A 114 26.64 3.21 5.01
C ASP A 114 25.93 2.39 3.96
N LEU A 115 25.84 2.91 2.73
CA LEU A 115 25.22 2.18 1.65
C LEU A 115 25.97 0.90 1.34
N HIS A 116 27.28 0.98 1.22
CA HIS A 116 28.11 -0.19 0.94
C HIS A 116 28.01 -1.22 2.07
N SER A 117 28.03 -0.77 3.30
CA SER A 117 27.93 -1.64 4.45
C SER A 117 26.59 -2.40 4.42
N TYR A 118 25.52 -1.72 4.08
CA TYR A 118 24.21 -2.36 4.01
C TYR A 118 24.17 -3.42 2.92
N ARG A 119 24.75 -3.11 1.76
CA ARG A 119 24.75 -4.05 0.63
C ARG A 119 25.52 -5.33 0.94
N ASN A 120 26.53 -5.23 1.77
CA ASN A 120 27.38 -6.37 2.09
C ASN A 120 26.83 -7.22 3.25
N GLU A 121 25.75 -6.78 3.85
CA GLU A 121 25.10 -7.56 4.87
C GLU A 121 24.20 -8.61 4.24
#